data_d7756bb295cca82b1217bac7b9fbd223
#
_entry.id   d7756bb295cca82b1217bac7b9fbd223
#
_cell.length_a   1.000
_cell.length_b   1.000
_cell.length_c   1.000
_cell.angle_alpha   90.00
_cell.angle_beta   90.00
_cell.angle_gamma   90.00
#
_symmetry.space_group_name_H-M   'P 1'
#
loop_
_entity.id
_entity.type
_entity.pdbx_description
1 polymer ?
#
loop_
_entity_poly.entity_id
_entity_poly.type
_entity_poly.pdbx_seq_one_letter_code
_entity_poly.pdbx_strand_id
1 'polypeptide(L)'
;MGMYADDTQAEGSNGEGGRAAGSGSAGPGSDGPRTVLTRSPSLVPLLAAGALRSPFKRPAATSAFPRTRLVLPGLRVDLARLAAYERVCGFPTGEDALPVTYPHVLGFPLAMRLMSGRDFPLPLLGLVHTSIEITRYRELAASGEYELTVHVDGLAPHRRGTEVAVVTELRVGEDVVWESVSTYLARHRTEKTGGEREREKHGPLPGVAEWRLAGDIGRRYAAASGDRNPIHLHPLTARLFGFKRAIAHGMWTAARCLAAHGTPQAVLVRAEFRAPVLLPGTVTYAADGERFELCGGDRVHVSGGVYALPGHDPEGAVS
;
A
#
# COMPACT_ATOMS: atom_id res chain seq x y z
N MET A 1 -63.53 14.82 46.16
CA MET A 1 -64.71 14.69 45.34
C MET A 1 -64.23 14.43 43.95
N GLY A 2 -64.11 13.27 43.61
CA GLY A 2 -64.91 12.24 43.01
C GLY A 2 -64.28 11.92 41.73
N MET A 3 -63.80 10.82 41.54
CA MET A 3 -64.22 9.46 41.28
C MET A 3 -64.09 9.06 39.81
N TYR A 4 -63.43 7.95 39.67
CA TYR A 4 -63.65 6.79 38.78
C TYR A 4 -63.16 6.92 37.33
N ALA A 5 -62.25 6.04 36.99
CA ALA A 5 -62.25 4.62 36.59
C ALA A 5 -62.31 4.56 35.06
N ASP A 6 -61.61 3.81 34.43
CA ASP A 6 -61.19 2.43 34.32
C ASP A 6 -61.09 2.06 32.83
N ASP A 7 -60.17 1.23 32.56
CA ASP A 7 -60.17 0.14 31.59
C ASP A 7 -59.79 0.34 30.10
N THR A 8 -58.83 -0.43 29.81
CA THR A 8 -58.66 -1.51 28.82
C THR A 8 -57.79 -1.24 27.60
N GLN A 9 -56.65 -1.92 27.63
CA GLN A 9 -56.00 -2.75 26.57
C GLN A 9 -56.01 -2.29 25.10
N ALA A 10 -54.86 -2.24 24.50
CA ALA A 10 -54.37 -3.23 23.52
C ALA A 10 -53.06 -2.78 22.87
N GLU A 11 -52.09 -3.64 22.95
CA GLU A 11 -51.05 -4.06 22.01
C GLU A 11 -50.78 -3.25 20.74
N GLY A 12 -49.50 -3.03 20.48
CA GLY A 12 -49.03 -2.58 19.19
C GLY A 12 -47.55 -2.25 19.21
N SER A 13 -46.69 -3.28 19.17
CA SER A 13 -45.26 -3.24 18.88
C SER A 13 -44.98 -2.40 17.64
N ASN A 14 -43.93 -1.63 17.68
CA ASN A 14 -42.86 -1.68 16.65
C ASN A 14 -41.70 -0.80 17.07
N GLY A 15 -40.61 -1.47 17.44
CA GLY A 15 -39.32 -0.87 17.61
C GLY A 15 -38.72 -0.62 16.25
N GLU A 16 -38.25 0.56 16.02
CA GLU A 16 -37.26 0.84 14.99
C GLU A 16 -35.92 1.20 15.65
N GLY A 17 -35.11 0.16 15.73
CA GLY A 17 -33.71 0.28 16.14
C GLY A 17 -32.91 1.02 15.12
N GLY A 18 -32.19 2.04 15.59
CA GLY A 18 -31.14 2.71 14.84
C GLY A 18 -30.08 1.71 14.38
N ARG A 19 -29.98 1.53 13.07
CA ARG A 19 -28.88 0.79 12.45
C ARG A 19 -27.61 1.64 12.50
N ALA A 20 -26.71 1.27 13.40
CA ALA A 20 -25.32 1.60 13.26
C ALA A 20 -24.81 1.08 11.90
N ALA A 21 -24.22 1.96 11.09
CA ALA A 21 -23.57 1.58 9.85
C ALA A 21 -22.36 0.71 10.19
N GLY A 22 -22.55 -0.58 10.13
CA GLY A 22 -21.48 -1.55 10.18
C GLY A 22 -20.64 -1.40 8.91
N SER A 23 -19.34 -1.20 9.08
CA SER A 23 -18.35 -1.35 8.04
C SER A 23 -18.47 -2.76 7.48
N GLY A 24 -19.07 -2.88 6.29
CA GLY A 24 -19.18 -4.14 5.60
C GLY A 24 -17.80 -4.66 5.27
N SER A 25 -17.41 -5.76 5.92
CA SER A 25 -16.35 -6.63 5.43
C SER A 25 -16.75 -7.05 4.02
N ALA A 26 -15.96 -6.69 3.02
CA ALA A 26 -16.12 -7.21 1.67
C ALA A 26 -16.03 -8.73 1.76
N GLY A 27 -17.11 -9.41 1.42
CA GLY A 27 -17.14 -10.86 1.29
C GLY A 27 -16.11 -11.32 0.26
N PRO A 28 -15.74 -12.61 0.25
CA PRO A 28 -14.71 -13.15 -0.62
C PRO A 28 -15.06 -12.81 -2.07
N GLY A 29 -14.24 -11.91 -2.68
CA GLY A 29 -14.39 -11.48 -4.06
C GLY A 29 -14.38 -12.70 -4.97
N SER A 30 -15.31 -12.75 -5.92
CA SER A 30 -15.44 -13.78 -6.94
C SER A 30 -14.07 -14.16 -7.49
N ASP A 31 -13.69 -15.42 -7.37
CA ASP A 31 -12.42 -15.96 -7.84
C ASP A 31 -12.28 -15.74 -9.36
N GLY A 32 -11.52 -14.71 -9.72
CA GLY A 32 -11.10 -14.52 -11.10
C GLY A 32 -10.14 -15.65 -11.53
N PRO A 33 -9.91 -15.83 -12.84
CA PRO A 33 -9.05 -16.88 -13.35
C PRO A 33 -7.63 -16.78 -12.76
N ARG A 34 -7.13 -17.88 -12.21
CA ARG A 34 -5.76 -17.98 -11.67
C ARG A 34 -4.78 -18.27 -12.81
N THR A 35 -3.67 -17.51 -12.83
CA THR A 35 -2.53 -17.78 -13.71
C THR A 35 -1.31 -18.06 -12.87
N VAL A 36 -0.90 -19.32 -12.88
CA VAL A 36 0.28 -19.76 -12.11
C VAL A 36 1.55 -19.45 -12.91
N LEU A 37 2.50 -18.80 -12.26
CA LEU A 37 3.80 -18.45 -12.80
C LEU A 37 4.87 -19.40 -12.27
N THR A 38 5.82 -19.77 -13.13
CA THR A 38 6.96 -20.60 -12.73
C THR A 38 8.14 -19.77 -12.23
N ARG A 39 8.13 -18.45 -12.47
CA ARG A 39 9.17 -17.50 -12.02
C ARG A 39 8.63 -16.09 -11.99
N SER A 40 9.27 -15.23 -11.21
CA SER A 40 8.98 -13.80 -11.18
C SER A 40 9.24 -13.17 -12.55
N PRO A 41 8.32 -12.33 -13.06
CA PRO A 41 8.48 -11.67 -14.35
C PRO A 41 9.65 -10.69 -14.38
N SER A 42 10.28 -10.54 -15.56
CA SER A 42 11.30 -9.49 -15.77
C SER A 42 10.64 -8.12 -15.88
N LEU A 43 11.10 -7.16 -15.08
CA LEU A 43 10.51 -5.82 -15.00
C LEU A 43 10.79 -4.96 -16.25
N VAL A 44 11.99 -5.05 -16.84
CA VAL A 44 12.41 -4.17 -17.95
C VAL A 44 11.44 -4.24 -19.12
N PRO A 45 11.12 -5.42 -19.71
CA PRO A 45 10.19 -5.48 -20.82
C PRO A 45 8.75 -5.09 -20.42
N LEU A 46 8.34 -5.34 -19.19
CA LEU A 46 7.00 -4.97 -18.72
C LEU A 46 6.86 -3.45 -18.62
N LEU A 47 7.83 -2.77 -18.02
CA LEU A 47 7.83 -1.31 -17.89
C LEU A 47 7.88 -0.65 -19.28
N ALA A 48 8.71 -1.15 -20.21
CA ALA A 48 8.78 -0.66 -21.58
C ALA A 48 7.43 -0.82 -22.30
N ALA A 49 6.84 -2.01 -22.23
CA ALA A 49 5.53 -2.29 -22.85
C ALA A 49 4.41 -1.43 -22.24
N GLY A 50 4.40 -1.25 -20.92
CA GLY A 50 3.43 -0.38 -20.23
C GLY A 50 3.59 1.08 -20.62
N ALA A 51 4.84 1.57 -20.71
CA ALA A 51 5.14 2.93 -21.15
C ALA A 51 4.65 3.19 -22.59
N LEU A 52 4.94 2.28 -23.51
CA LEU A 52 4.52 2.38 -24.92
C LEU A 52 2.98 2.37 -25.08
N ARG A 53 2.27 1.67 -24.21
CA ARG A 53 0.80 1.58 -24.25
C ARG A 53 0.10 2.76 -23.56
N SER A 54 0.79 3.45 -22.63
CA SER A 54 0.21 4.52 -21.81
C SER A 54 -0.50 5.61 -22.61
N PRO A 55 0.01 6.14 -23.74
CA PRO A 55 -0.65 7.18 -24.51
C PRO A 55 -2.00 6.76 -25.11
N PHE A 56 -2.23 5.46 -25.27
CA PHE A 56 -3.46 4.91 -25.87
C PHE A 56 -4.51 4.53 -24.82
N LYS A 57 -4.21 4.65 -23.53
CA LYS A 57 -5.15 4.34 -22.45
C LYS A 57 -6.10 5.51 -22.21
N ARG A 58 -7.37 5.17 -21.98
CA ARG A 58 -8.42 6.13 -21.62
C ARG A 58 -8.99 5.77 -20.26
N PRO A 59 -8.44 6.34 -19.18
CA PRO A 59 -8.84 5.98 -17.84
C PRO A 59 -10.28 6.41 -17.54
N ALA A 60 -11.08 5.48 -17.01
CA ALA A 60 -12.40 5.74 -16.45
C ALA A 60 -12.66 4.76 -15.30
N ALA A 61 -13.36 5.20 -14.27
CA ALA A 61 -13.68 4.36 -13.11
C ALA A 61 -14.62 3.19 -13.46
N THR A 62 -15.38 3.32 -14.55
CA THR A 62 -16.29 2.29 -15.06
C THR A 62 -15.64 1.34 -16.06
N SER A 63 -14.34 1.50 -16.36
CA SER A 63 -13.63 0.61 -17.29
C SER A 63 -13.56 -0.81 -16.75
N ALA A 64 -13.64 -1.80 -17.65
CA ALA A 64 -13.28 -3.16 -17.31
C ALA A 64 -11.79 -3.24 -16.94
N PHE A 65 -11.44 -4.11 -16.03
CA PHE A 65 -10.06 -4.34 -15.57
C PHE A 65 -9.76 -5.84 -15.47
N PRO A 66 -8.47 -6.25 -15.49
CA PRO A 66 -8.11 -7.66 -15.46
C PRO A 66 -8.56 -8.30 -14.14
N ARG A 67 -9.37 -9.36 -14.23
CA ARG A 67 -9.80 -10.16 -13.08
C ARG A 67 -8.81 -11.27 -12.72
N THR A 68 -7.77 -11.43 -13.53
CA THR A 68 -6.76 -12.48 -13.36
C THR A 68 -5.99 -12.30 -12.07
N ARG A 69 -5.88 -13.38 -11.28
CA ARG A 69 -4.99 -13.49 -10.13
C ARG A 69 -3.68 -14.16 -10.58
N LEU A 70 -2.56 -13.46 -10.48
CA LEU A 70 -1.25 -14.02 -10.73
C LEU A 70 -0.76 -14.71 -9.47
N VAL A 71 -0.33 -15.97 -9.59
CA VAL A 71 0.15 -16.80 -8.48
C VAL A 71 1.56 -17.27 -8.76
N LEU A 72 2.46 -17.07 -7.82
CA LEU A 72 3.84 -17.54 -7.86
C LEU A 72 4.09 -18.43 -6.64
N PRO A 73 3.95 -19.77 -6.76
CA PRO A 73 4.25 -20.71 -5.68
C PRO A 73 5.75 -20.89 -5.51
N GLY A 74 6.17 -21.43 -4.37
CA GLY A 74 7.56 -21.79 -4.09
C GLY A 74 8.51 -20.60 -4.05
N LEU A 75 8.00 -19.40 -3.71
CA LEU A 75 8.81 -18.20 -3.61
C LEU A 75 9.76 -18.29 -2.41
N ARG A 76 11.05 -18.24 -2.68
CA ARG A 76 12.11 -18.10 -1.67
C ARG A 76 12.75 -16.71 -1.77
N VAL A 77 13.14 -16.17 -0.64
CA VAL A 77 13.75 -14.84 -0.55
C VAL A 77 15.23 -14.91 -0.94
N ASP A 78 15.65 -14.01 -1.83
CA ASP A 78 17.07 -13.76 -2.08
C ASP A 78 17.62 -12.92 -0.93
N LEU A 79 18.40 -13.57 -0.04
CA LEU A 79 18.94 -12.94 1.16
C LEU A 79 19.92 -11.79 0.87
N ALA A 80 20.65 -11.85 -0.25
CA ALA A 80 21.55 -10.75 -0.62
C ALA A 80 20.74 -9.49 -1.02
N ARG A 81 19.65 -9.69 -1.73
CA ARG A 81 18.71 -8.62 -2.12
C ARG A 81 17.94 -8.09 -0.91
N LEU A 82 17.52 -8.97 0.01
CA LEU A 82 16.92 -8.58 1.27
C LEU A 82 17.85 -7.67 2.07
N ALA A 83 19.10 -8.11 2.31
CA ALA A 83 20.09 -7.32 3.04
C ALA A 83 20.39 -5.94 2.37
N ALA A 84 20.36 -5.87 1.04
CA ALA A 84 20.49 -4.59 0.33
C ALA A 84 19.27 -3.69 0.57
N TYR A 85 18.06 -4.26 0.60
CA TYR A 85 16.83 -3.55 0.91
C TYR A 85 16.82 -3.02 2.35
N GLU A 86 17.14 -3.88 3.32
CA GLU A 86 17.23 -3.52 4.73
C GLU A 86 18.18 -2.34 4.95
N ARG A 87 19.40 -2.43 4.39
CA ARG A 87 20.38 -1.33 4.51
C ARG A 87 19.88 -0.02 3.92
N VAL A 88 19.27 -0.02 2.73
CA VAL A 88 18.82 1.22 2.09
C VAL A 88 17.60 1.82 2.77
N CYS A 89 16.74 1.00 3.41
CA CYS A 89 15.57 1.43 4.16
C CYS A 89 15.86 1.68 5.64
N GLY A 90 16.99 1.15 6.16
CA GLY A 90 17.40 1.31 7.56
C GLY A 90 16.76 0.32 8.52
N PHE A 91 16.34 -0.84 8.03
CA PHE A 91 15.99 -1.99 8.86
C PHE A 91 17.25 -2.68 9.39
N PRO A 92 17.17 -3.39 10.52
CA PRO A 92 18.23 -4.31 10.95
C PRO A 92 18.56 -5.34 9.85
N THR A 93 19.80 -5.79 9.78
CA THR A 93 20.25 -6.80 8.80
C THR A 93 20.70 -8.07 9.51
N GLY A 94 20.40 -9.22 8.92
CA GLY A 94 20.85 -10.52 9.44
C GLY A 94 19.89 -11.18 10.41
N GLU A 95 18.71 -10.64 10.59
CA GLU A 95 17.61 -11.29 11.31
C GLU A 95 16.86 -12.24 10.36
N ASP A 96 16.33 -13.36 10.88
CA ASP A 96 15.44 -14.25 10.11
C ASP A 96 14.00 -13.74 10.15
N ALA A 97 13.84 -12.45 9.88
CA ALA A 97 12.55 -11.78 9.85
C ALA A 97 12.47 -10.83 8.65
N LEU A 98 11.40 -10.91 7.85
CA LEU A 98 11.18 -9.97 6.76
C LEU A 98 10.67 -8.64 7.28
N PRO A 99 11.24 -7.50 6.83
CA PRO A 99 10.62 -6.18 7.02
C PRO A 99 9.17 -6.19 6.53
N VAL A 100 8.27 -5.56 7.28
CA VAL A 100 6.82 -5.57 6.99
C VAL A 100 6.48 -5.11 5.56
N THR A 101 7.33 -4.30 4.95
CA THR A 101 7.17 -3.78 3.59
C THR A 101 7.84 -4.64 2.50
N TYR A 102 8.66 -5.63 2.87
CA TYR A 102 9.42 -6.38 1.87
C TYR A 102 8.57 -7.28 0.97
N PRO A 103 7.49 -7.93 1.44
CA PRO A 103 6.61 -8.71 0.57
C PRO A 103 5.99 -7.89 -0.57
N HIS A 104 5.73 -6.59 -0.36
CA HIS A 104 5.31 -5.69 -1.44
C HIS A 104 6.38 -5.61 -2.56
N VAL A 105 7.66 -5.58 -2.21
CA VAL A 105 8.77 -5.61 -3.19
C VAL A 105 8.80 -6.91 -3.97
N LEU A 106 8.52 -8.05 -3.31
CA LEU A 106 8.41 -9.36 -3.97
C LEU A 106 7.22 -9.41 -4.93
N GLY A 107 6.11 -8.78 -4.58
CA GLY A 107 4.89 -8.67 -5.40
C GLY A 107 5.00 -7.69 -6.59
N PHE A 108 5.93 -6.74 -6.53
CA PHE A 108 6.04 -5.67 -7.52
C PHE A 108 6.16 -6.15 -8.97
N PRO A 109 6.94 -7.20 -9.33
CA PRO A 109 6.98 -7.71 -10.70
C PRO A 109 5.65 -8.26 -11.20
N LEU A 110 4.85 -8.91 -10.34
CA LEU A 110 3.53 -9.42 -10.68
C LEU A 110 2.55 -8.28 -10.87
N ALA A 111 2.57 -7.27 -9.98
CA ALA A 111 1.76 -6.07 -10.12
C ALA A 111 2.07 -5.33 -11.44
N MET A 112 3.36 -5.18 -11.78
CA MET A 112 3.77 -4.58 -13.05
C MET A 112 3.31 -5.40 -14.26
N ARG A 113 3.28 -6.74 -14.18
CA ARG A 113 2.75 -7.58 -15.24
C ARG A 113 1.26 -7.32 -15.49
N LEU A 114 0.45 -7.17 -14.44
CA LEU A 114 -0.96 -6.81 -14.57
C LEU A 114 -1.12 -5.39 -15.12
N MET A 115 -0.47 -4.42 -14.51
CA MET A 115 -0.63 -3.00 -14.85
C MET A 115 -0.04 -2.61 -16.21
N SER A 116 0.91 -3.37 -16.77
CA SER A 116 1.43 -3.19 -18.11
C SER A 116 0.60 -3.92 -19.19
N GLY A 117 -0.39 -4.72 -18.81
CA GLY A 117 -1.26 -5.49 -19.68
C GLY A 117 -2.10 -4.64 -20.63
N ARG A 118 -2.60 -5.24 -21.70
CA ARG A 118 -3.51 -4.58 -22.65
C ARG A 118 -4.88 -4.30 -22.04
N ASP A 119 -5.34 -5.20 -21.21
CA ASP A 119 -6.61 -5.20 -20.47
C ASP A 119 -6.61 -4.30 -19.24
N PHE A 120 -5.44 -3.83 -18.79
CA PHE A 120 -5.37 -2.84 -17.72
C PHE A 120 -5.72 -1.45 -18.26
N PRO A 121 -6.77 -0.76 -17.74
CA PRO A 121 -7.33 0.42 -18.40
C PRO A 121 -6.56 1.71 -18.17
N LEU A 122 -5.72 1.76 -17.14
CA LEU A 122 -5.03 2.99 -16.76
C LEU A 122 -3.63 3.10 -17.40
N PRO A 123 -3.13 4.32 -17.71
CA PRO A 123 -1.77 4.51 -18.20
C PRO A 123 -0.75 4.21 -17.10
N LEU A 124 0.24 3.36 -17.37
CA LEU A 124 1.32 3.09 -16.41
C LEU A 124 2.20 4.32 -16.19
N LEU A 125 2.47 5.10 -17.25
CA LEU A 125 3.17 6.37 -17.13
C LEU A 125 2.29 7.41 -16.45
N GLY A 126 2.80 8.02 -15.37
CA GLY A 126 2.07 9.02 -14.60
C GLY A 126 1.11 8.42 -13.56
N LEU A 127 1.06 7.08 -13.42
CA LEU A 127 0.36 6.43 -12.32
C LEU A 127 1.09 6.73 -11.01
N VAL A 128 0.36 7.26 -10.04
CA VAL A 128 0.91 7.72 -8.75
C VAL A 128 0.45 6.79 -7.64
N HIS A 129 1.36 6.20 -6.91
CA HIS A 129 1.05 5.45 -5.68
C HIS A 129 0.60 6.44 -4.61
N THR A 130 -0.65 6.36 -4.16
CA THR A 130 -1.28 7.32 -3.24
C THR A 130 -1.38 6.79 -1.81
N SER A 131 -1.55 5.49 -1.64
CA SER A 131 -1.59 4.87 -0.31
C SER A 131 -1.26 3.39 -0.38
N ILE A 132 -0.84 2.86 0.76
CA ILE A 132 -0.73 1.44 1.01
C ILE A 132 -1.28 1.10 2.40
N GLU A 133 -2.05 0.03 2.47
CA GLU A 133 -2.41 -0.64 3.71
C GLU A 133 -1.73 -2.02 3.70
N ILE A 134 -1.10 -2.40 4.82
CA ILE A 134 -0.41 -3.68 4.98
C ILE A 134 -0.93 -4.33 6.25
N THR A 135 -1.39 -5.57 6.14
CA THR A 135 -1.71 -6.43 7.27
C THR A 135 -0.70 -7.56 7.31
N ARG A 136 0.07 -7.66 8.39
CA ARG A 136 0.93 -8.80 8.69
C ARG A 136 0.33 -9.54 9.90
N TYR A 137 -0.07 -10.78 9.69
CA TYR A 137 -0.74 -11.58 10.70
C TYR A 137 0.23 -12.27 11.66
N ARG A 138 1.45 -12.55 11.19
CA ARG A 138 2.56 -13.10 11.99
C ARG A 138 3.89 -12.72 11.39
N GLU A 139 4.97 -12.92 12.12
CA GLU A 139 6.32 -12.75 11.61
C GLU A 139 6.61 -13.69 10.44
N LEU A 140 7.37 -13.20 9.47
CA LEU A 140 7.69 -13.90 8.23
C LEU A 140 9.19 -14.20 8.23
N ALA A 141 9.56 -15.48 8.26
CA ALA A 141 10.96 -15.89 8.21
C ALA A 141 11.60 -15.55 6.85
N ALA A 142 12.80 -14.97 6.86
CA ALA A 142 13.55 -14.71 5.64
C ALA A 142 13.97 -16.01 4.94
N SER A 143 14.15 -17.11 5.71
CA SER A 143 14.40 -18.48 5.23
C SER A 143 13.17 -19.22 4.71
N GLY A 144 11.96 -18.65 4.86
CA GLY A 144 10.69 -19.27 4.53
C GLY A 144 10.45 -19.49 3.04
N GLU A 145 9.47 -20.34 2.74
CA GLU A 145 8.92 -20.53 1.40
C GLU A 145 7.47 -20.11 1.37
N TYR A 146 7.07 -19.37 0.34
CA TYR A 146 5.78 -18.69 0.28
C TYR A 146 5.08 -18.92 -1.06
N GLU A 147 3.75 -18.79 -1.09
CA GLU A 147 3.00 -18.51 -2.30
C GLU A 147 2.67 -17.02 -2.33
N LEU A 148 2.99 -16.37 -3.45
CA LEU A 148 2.71 -14.95 -3.67
C LEU A 148 1.57 -14.80 -4.67
N THR A 149 0.52 -14.08 -4.30
CA THR A 149 -0.61 -13.78 -5.18
C THR A 149 -0.77 -12.29 -5.37
N VAL A 150 -1.02 -11.84 -6.60
CA VAL A 150 -1.29 -10.43 -6.93
C VAL A 150 -2.48 -10.33 -7.87
N HIS A 151 -3.40 -9.40 -7.58
CA HIS A 151 -4.54 -9.11 -8.44
C HIS A 151 -4.97 -7.65 -8.34
N VAL A 152 -5.75 -7.21 -9.32
CA VAL A 152 -6.47 -5.93 -9.27
C VAL A 152 -7.80 -6.19 -8.58
N ASP A 153 -8.08 -5.45 -7.53
CA ASP A 153 -9.32 -5.57 -6.77
C ASP A 153 -10.45 -4.70 -7.36
N GLY A 154 -10.12 -3.45 -7.73
CA GLY A 154 -11.14 -2.57 -8.27
C GLY A 154 -10.60 -1.24 -8.81
N LEU A 155 -11.51 -0.53 -9.47
CA LEU A 155 -11.35 0.85 -9.88
C LEU A 155 -12.33 1.71 -9.07
N ALA A 156 -11.92 2.93 -8.71
CA ALA A 156 -12.77 3.89 -8.03
C ALA A 156 -12.63 5.30 -8.62
N PRO A 157 -13.70 6.10 -8.65
CA PRO A 157 -13.62 7.49 -9.03
C PRO A 157 -12.89 8.30 -7.96
N HIS A 158 -12.05 9.21 -8.42
CA HIS A 158 -11.36 10.17 -7.57
C HIS A 158 -11.45 11.57 -8.18
N ARG A 159 -11.51 12.64 -7.36
CA ARG A 159 -11.62 14.05 -7.83
C ARG A 159 -10.54 14.49 -8.83
N ARG A 160 -9.40 13.78 -8.90
CA ARG A 160 -8.29 14.06 -9.82
C ARG A 160 -8.10 13.00 -10.90
N GLY A 161 -9.02 12.02 -11.01
CA GLY A 161 -8.84 10.92 -11.95
C GLY A 161 -9.54 9.62 -11.55
N THR A 162 -8.90 8.51 -11.81
CA THR A 162 -9.35 7.16 -11.44
C THR A 162 -8.30 6.48 -10.57
N GLU A 163 -8.72 5.92 -9.47
CA GLU A 163 -7.91 5.06 -8.61
C GLU A 163 -8.06 3.60 -9.00
N VAL A 164 -7.00 2.84 -8.75
CA VAL A 164 -6.98 1.38 -8.84
C VAL A 164 -6.40 0.81 -7.55
N ALA A 165 -7.06 -0.21 -7.01
CA ALA A 165 -6.56 -1.00 -5.89
C ALA A 165 -5.89 -2.27 -6.42
N VAL A 166 -4.66 -2.54 -5.96
CA VAL A 166 -3.88 -3.74 -6.27
C VAL A 166 -3.59 -4.45 -4.97
N VAL A 167 -4.04 -5.69 -4.88
CA VAL A 167 -3.85 -6.55 -3.71
C VAL A 167 -2.66 -7.47 -3.95
N THR A 168 -1.83 -7.59 -2.94
CA THR A 168 -0.73 -8.57 -2.88
C THR A 168 -0.89 -9.39 -1.61
N GLU A 169 -0.91 -10.71 -1.74
CA GLU A 169 -1.02 -11.66 -0.62
C GLU A 169 0.22 -12.55 -0.59
N LEU A 170 0.71 -12.84 0.61
CA LEU A 170 1.72 -13.86 0.86
C LEU A 170 1.10 -14.95 1.72
N ARG A 171 1.27 -16.21 1.30
CA ARG A 171 0.66 -17.37 1.94
C ARG A 171 1.68 -18.40 2.36
N VAL A 172 1.35 -19.14 3.41
CA VAL A 172 2.01 -20.38 3.84
C VAL A 172 0.93 -21.46 3.92
N GLY A 173 0.93 -22.40 3.00
CA GLY A 173 -0.19 -23.32 2.81
C GLY A 173 -1.47 -22.55 2.44
N GLU A 174 -2.55 -22.81 3.14
CA GLU A 174 -3.85 -22.13 2.91
C GLU A 174 -3.94 -20.76 3.60
N ASP A 175 -3.04 -20.44 4.55
CA ASP A 175 -3.13 -19.26 5.37
C ASP A 175 -2.53 -18.03 4.68
N VAL A 176 -3.28 -16.93 4.65
CA VAL A 176 -2.72 -15.61 4.37
C VAL A 176 -1.95 -15.14 5.59
N VAL A 177 -0.64 -14.97 5.44
CA VAL A 177 0.25 -14.54 6.53
C VAL A 177 0.62 -13.07 6.43
N TRP A 178 0.41 -12.49 5.25
CA TRP A 178 0.61 -11.08 4.97
C TRP A 178 -0.19 -10.65 3.74
N GLU A 179 -0.73 -9.46 3.77
CA GLU A 179 -1.38 -8.87 2.61
C GLU A 179 -1.14 -7.35 2.54
N SER A 180 -1.27 -6.79 1.35
CA SER A 180 -1.32 -5.34 1.18
C SER A 180 -2.32 -4.94 0.12
N VAL A 181 -2.92 -3.77 0.33
CA VAL A 181 -3.73 -3.06 -0.67
C VAL A 181 -3.02 -1.78 -1.04
N SER A 182 -2.51 -1.70 -2.25
CA SER A 182 -1.87 -0.51 -2.81
C SER A 182 -2.84 0.25 -3.70
N THR A 183 -3.03 1.55 -3.44
CA THR A 183 -3.88 2.42 -4.27
C THR A 183 -3.01 3.28 -5.18
N TYR A 184 -3.32 3.25 -6.48
CA TYR A 184 -2.64 4.07 -7.49
C TYR A 184 -3.65 4.97 -8.18
N LEU A 185 -3.27 6.22 -8.44
CA LEU A 185 -4.09 7.24 -9.09
C LEU A 185 -3.58 7.55 -10.51
N ALA A 186 -4.42 7.33 -11.52
CA ALA A 186 -4.25 7.88 -12.85
C ALA A 186 -4.95 9.23 -12.93
N ARG A 187 -4.19 10.31 -13.10
CA ARG A 187 -4.73 11.68 -13.15
C ARG A 187 -5.31 11.98 -14.52
N HIS A 188 -6.57 12.42 -14.55
CA HIS A 188 -7.25 12.95 -15.73
C HIS A 188 -8.37 13.89 -15.32
N ARG A 189 -8.97 14.60 -16.27
CA ARG A 189 -10.14 15.44 -16.00
C ARG A 189 -11.33 14.55 -15.64
N THR A 190 -11.99 14.88 -14.53
CA THR A 190 -13.22 14.22 -14.06
C THR A 190 -14.31 15.27 -13.94
N GLU A 191 -15.55 14.90 -14.18
CA GLU A 191 -16.68 15.65 -13.67
C GLU A 191 -16.64 15.56 -12.14
N LYS A 192 -16.83 16.68 -11.44
CA LYS A 192 -16.66 16.80 -9.98
C LYS A 192 -17.63 15.88 -9.21
N THR A 193 -17.27 14.63 -9.02
CA THR A 193 -18.05 13.64 -8.27
C THR A 193 -17.12 12.75 -7.45
N GLY A 194 -16.41 13.32 -6.51
CA GLY A 194 -15.64 12.56 -5.54
C GLY A 194 -15.63 13.34 -4.24
N GLY A 195 -16.30 12.84 -3.23
CA GLY A 195 -16.22 13.38 -1.89
C GLY A 195 -14.76 13.36 -1.43
N GLU A 196 -14.33 14.42 -0.79
CA GLU A 196 -13.07 14.44 -0.07
C GLU A 196 -13.24 13.44 1.09
N ARG A 197 -12.40 12.42 1.17
CA ARG A 197 -12.29 11.67 2.44
C ARG A 197 -11.99 12.72 3.50
N GLU A 198 -12.89 12.86 4.45
CA GLU A 198 -12.72 13.76 5.59
C GLU A 198 -11.38 13.41 6.25
N ARG A 199 -10.43 14.32 6.14
CA ARG A 199 -9.13 14.15 6.80
C ARG A 199 -9.31 14.59 8.24
N GLU A 200 -9.15 13.68 9.15
CA GLU A 200 -8.96 14.06 10.55
C GLU A 200 -7.79 15.05 10.61
N LYS A 201 -8.09 16.30 10.97
CA LYS A 201 -7.09 17.34 11.17
C LYS A 201 -6.44 17.11 12.54
N HIS A 202 -5.45 16.26 12.57
CA HIS A 202 -4.58 16.16 13.74
C HIS A 202 -3.54 17.27 13.70
N GLY A 203 -3.15 17.77 14.88
CA GLY A 203 -2.02 18.69 15.00
C GLY A 203 -0.72 18.07 14.49
N PRO A 204 0.33 18.88 14.24
CA PRO A 204 1.64 18.38 13.81
C PRO A 204 2.21 17.43 14.86
N LEU A 205 2.84 16.35 14.40
CA LEU A 205 3.52 15.41 15.27
C LEU A 205 4.88 15.97 15.75
N PRO A 206 5.35 15.60 16.96
CA PRO A 206 6.67 15.97 17.43
C PRO A 206 7.76 15.36 16.55
N GLY A 207 8.75 16.17 16.15
CA GLY A 207 9.91 15.71 15.39
C GLY A 207 10.79 14.80 16.26
N VAL A 208 11.13 13.62 15.74
CA VAL A 208 11.95 12.60 16.41
C VAL A 208 13.37 12.59 15.84
N ALA A 209 13.51 12.70 14.52
CA ALA A 209 14.82 12.66 13.86
C ALA A 209 14.83 13.47 12.56
N GLU A 210 15.97 14.08 12.26
CA GLU A 210 16.24 14.72 10.98
C GLU A 210 17.11 13.80 10.12
N TRP A 211 16.70 13.58 8.86
CA TRP A 211 17.43 12.75 7.91
C TRP A 211 17.90 13.55 6.71
N ARG A 212 19.22 13.51 6.49
CA ARG A 212 19.83 14.04 5.27
C ARG A 212 19.84 12.96 4.18
N LEU A 213 19.15 13.22 3.11
CA LEU A 213 18.94 12.27 2.02
C LEU A 213 19.93 12.50 0.91
N ALA A 214 20.75 11.50 0.62
CA ALA A 214 21.70 11.55 -0.49
C ALA A 214 20.98 11.48 -1.85
N GLY A 215 21.58 12.07 -2.89
CA GLY A 215 21.01 12.11 -4.23
C GLY A 215 20.92 10.75 -4.93
N ASP A 216 21.58 9.72 -4.41
CA ASP A 216 21.62 8.36 -4.96
C ASP A 216 20.64 7.38 -4.32
N ILE A 217 19.86 7.79 -3.30
CA ILE A 217 18.89 6.94 -2.60
C ILE A 217 17.94 6.29 -3.59
N GLY A 218 17.42 7.03 -4.57
CA GLY A 218 16.54 6.48 -5.59
C GLY A 218 17.18 5.32 -6.35
N ARG A 219 18.44 5.43 -6.75
CA ARG A 219 19.17 4.36 -7.44
C ARG A 219 19.48 3.17 -6.54
N ARG A 220 19.86 3.42 -5.29
CA ARG A 220 20.11 2.36 -4.30
C ARG A 220 18.86 1.55 -4.00
N TYR A 221 17.74 2.25 -3.78
CA TYR A 221 16.45 1.57 -3.58
C TYR A 221 16.01 0.83 -4.84
N ALA A 222 16.15 1.42 -6.02
CA ALA A 222 15.82 0.75 -7.28
C ALA A 222 16.64 -0.54 -7.51
N ALA A 223 17.90 -0.58 -7.08
CA ALA A 223 18.72 -1.78 -7.15
C ALA A 223 18.20 -2.90 -6.24
N ALA A 224 17.73 -2.56 -5.04
CA ALA A 224 17.19 -3.51 -4.07
C ALA A 224 15.73 -3.92 -4.37
N SER A 225 14.86 -2.98 -4.75
CA SER A 225 13.43 -3.23 -4.98
C SER A 225 13.10 -3.69 -6.39
N GLY A 226 13.91 -3.29 -7.38
CA GLY A 226 13.62 -3.49 -8.80
C GLY A 226 12.76 -2.38 -9.41
N ASP A 227 12.22 -1.43 -8.63
CA ASP A 227 11.49 -0.28 -9.17
C ASP A 227 12.44 0.73 -9.80
N ARG A 228 12.59 0.62 -11.11
CA ARG A 228 13.46 1.46 -11.95
C ARG A 228 12.71 2.56 -12.68
N ASN A 229 11.64 3.09 -12.08
CA ASN A 229 10.94 4.24 -12.68
C ASN A 229 11.92 5.42 -12.83
N PRO A 230 12.08 5.98 -14.06
CA PRO A 230 13.08 7.00 -14.36
C PRO A 230 13.02 8.25 -13.48
N ILE A 231 11.87 8.58 -12.90
CA ILE A 231 11.71 9.77 -12.03
C ILE A 231 12.54 9.67 -10.74
N HIS A 232 12.95 8.47 -10.35
CA HIS A 232 13.72 8.21 -9.13
C HIS A 232 15.23 8.08 -9.39
N LEU A 233 15.62 7.85 -10.66
CA LEU A 233 16.98 7.44 -10.99
C LEU A 233 17.90 8.62 -11.29
N HIS A 234 17.38 9.62 -12.04
CA HIS A 234 18.22 10.74 -12.49
C HIS A 234 17.43 12.06 -12.59
N PRO A 235 18.03 13.21 -12.24
CA PRO A 235 17.36 14.51 -12.32
C PRO A 235 16.86 14.88 -13.72
N LEU A 236 17.58 14.52 -14.78
CA LEU A 236 17.17 14.82 -16.17
C LEU A 236 15.92 14.03 -16.56
N THR A 237 15.86 12.74 -16.21
CA THR A 237 14.67 11.94 -16.48
C THR A 237 13.48 12.40 -15.64
N ALA A 238 13.69 12.78 -14.39
CA ALA A 238 12.64 13.33 -13.53
C ALA A 238 12.03 14.63 -14.10
N ARG A 239 12.86 15.50 -14.73
CA ARG A 239 12.40 16.75 -15.37
C ARG A 239 11.42 16.49 -16.53
N LEU A 240 11.59 15.42 -17.28
CA LEU A 240 10.66 15.03 -18.36
C LEU A 240 9.25 14.75 -17.83
N PHE A 241 9.13 14.40 -16.54
CA PHE A 241 7.88 14.16 -15.84
C PHE A 241 7.44 15.33 -14.93
N GLY A 242 8.05 16.51 -15.07
CA GLY A 242 7.67 17.73 -14.36
C GLY A 242 8.28 17.89 -12.95
N PHE A 243 9.21 17.04 -12.54
CA PHE A 243 9.92 17.17 -11.27
C PHE A 243 11.21 17.98 -11.42
N LYS A 244 11.48 18.90 -10.50
CA LYS A 244 12.71 19.73 -10.54
C LYS A 244 14.00 18.89 -10.36
N ARG A 245 13.93 17.79 -9.63
CA ARG A 245 15.03 16.86 -9.29
C ARG A 245 14.47 15.44 -9.23
N ALA A 246 15.35 14.43 -9.12
CA ALA A 246 14.92 13.08 -8.79
C ALA A 246 14.14 13.07 -7.47
N ILE A 247 13.20 12.16 -7.34
CA ILE A 247 12.37 12.02 -6.13
C ILE A 247 12.60 10.64 -5.50
N ALA A 248 12.46 10.54 -4.18
CA ALA A 248 12.47 9.26 -3.49
C ALA A 248 11.23 8.44 -3.89
N HIS A 249 11.36 7.11 -3.89
CA HIS A 249 10.22 6.22 -4.04
C HIS A 249 9.27 6.36 -2.83
N GLY A 250 7.97 6.38 -3.06
CA GLY A 250 6.99 6.40 -1.97
C GLY A 250 7.21 5.24 -1.00
N MET A 251 7.37 4.02 -1.52
CA MET A 251 7.61 2.84 -0.69
C MET A 251 8.93 2.89 0.09
N TRP A 252 9.97 3.55 -0.43
CA TRP A 252 11.18 3.80 0.35
C TRP A 252 10.90 4.73 1.54
N THR A 253 10.11 5.78 1.34
CA THR A 253 9.78 6.72 2.42
C THR A 253 8.96 6.05 3.51
N ALA A 254 7.96 5.23 3.14
CA ALA A 254 7.18 4.44 4.10
C ALA A 254 8.07 3.42 4.83
N ALA A 255 8.88 2.64 4.10
CA ALA A 255 9.80 1.66 4.69
C ALA A 255 10.80 2.30 5.66
N ARG A 256 11.34 3.48 5.32
CA ARG A 256 12.27 4.21 6.19
C ARG A 256 11.61 4.70 7.47
N CYS A 257 10.35 5.18 7.38
CA CYS A 257 9.57 5.56 8.55
C CYS A 257 9.29 4.35 9.44
N LEU A 258 8.86 3.23 8.85
CA LEU A 258 8.54 1.99 9.58
C LEU A 258 9.78 1.36 10.23
N ALA A 259 10.95 1.46 9.59
CA ALA A 259 12.22 1.03 10.18
C ALA A 259 12.60 1.86 11.42
N ALA A 260 12.20 3.12 11.49
CA ALA A 260 12.44 3.98 12.65
C ALA A 260 11.33 3.85 13.71
N HIS A 261 10.10 3.59 13.28
CA HIS A 261 8.94 3.45 14.16
C HIS A 261 8.94 2.12 14.91
N GLY A 262 9.41 1.05 14.25
CA GLY A 262 9.21 -0.32 14.68
C GLY A 262 7.81 -0.85 14.30
N THR A 263 7.67 -2.17 14.27
CA THR A 263 6.38 -2.82 13.99
C THR A 263 6.22 -4.07 14.87
N PRO A 264 5.06 -4.24 15.57
CA PRO A 264 4.73 -5.50 16.25
C PRO A 264 4.71 -6.68 15.26
N GLN A 265 4.78 -7.92 15.77
CA GLN A 265 4.75 -9.14 14.94
C GLN A 265 3.47 -9.25 14.11
N ALA A 266 2.30 -9.02 14.74
CA ALA A 266 1.00 -8.91 14.07
C ALA A 266 0.61 -7.43 14.02
N VAL A 267 0.40 -6.88 12.81
CA VAL A 267 0.30 -5.44 12.64
C VAL A 267 -0.53 -5.05 11.43
N LEU A 268 -1.31 -3.99 11.58
CA LEU A 268 -1.90 -3.21 10.50
C LEU A 268 -1.10 -1.91 10.33
N VAL A 269 -0.54 -1.70 9.15
CA VAL A 269 0.14 -0.46 8.76
C VAL A 269 -0.69 0.28 7.72
N ARG A 270 -0.86 1.58 7.91
CA ARG A 270 -1.44 2.48 6.89
C ARG A 270 -0.45 3.57 6.55
N ALA A 271 -0.27 3.85 5.26
CA ALA A 271 0.56 4.96 4.81
C ALA A 271 -0.07 5.67 3.61
N GLU A 272 -0.08 7.00 3.65
CA GLU A 272 -0.53 7.88 2.56
C GLU A 272 0.66 8.67 2.01
N PHE A 273 0.82 8.66 0.68
CA PHE A 273 1.85 9.41 -0.02
C PHE A 273 1.30 10.76 -0.49
N ARG A 274 1.61 11.83 0.24
CA ARG A 274 1.00 13.16 0.04
C ARG A 274 1.77 14.05 -0.90
N ALA A 275 3.11 13.95 -0.86
CA ALA A 275 3.98 14.80 -1.67
C ALA A 275 5.31 14.13 -1.98
N PRO A 276 5.92 14.39 -3.16
CA PRO A 276 7.22 13.84 -3.49
C PRO A 276 8.33 14.42 -2.62
N VAL A 277 9.27 13.57 -2.20
CA VAL A 277 10.51 13.96 -1.52
C VAL A 277 11.59 14.16 -2.57
N LEU A 278 12.12 15.38 -2.69
CA LEU A 278 13.17 15.70 -3.65
C LEU A 278 14.55 15.23 -3.16
N LEU A 279 15.35 14.67 -4.07
CA LEU A 279 16.71 14.18 -3.79
C LEU A 279 17.79 15.03 -4.49
N PRO A 280 18.89 15.38 -3.78
CA PRO A 280 19.10 15.28 -2.35
C PRO A 280 18.17 16.22 -1.58
N GLY A 281 17.99 15.98 -0.28
CA GLY A 281 17.13 16.81 0.57
C GLY A 281 17.28 16.48 2.04
N THR A 282 16.56 17.23 2.87
CA THR A 282 16.46 17.00 4.30
C THR A 282 14.99 16.82 4.65
N VAL A 283 14.67 15.85 5.49
CA VAL A 283 13.33 15.57 5.98
C VAL A 283 13.35 15.28 7.46
N THR A 284 12.26 15.58 8.13
CA THR A 284 12.05 15.28 9.55
C THR A 284 11.10 14.10 9.67
N TYR A 285 11.52 13.07 10.36
CA TYR A 285 10.65 12.02 10.85
C TYR A 285 10.02 12.49 12.16
N ALA A 286 8.69 12.44 12.22
CA ALA A 286 7.89 12.82 13.36
C ALA A 286 6.99 11.65 13.76
N ALA A 287 6.80 11.38 15.04
CA ALA A 287 5.96 10.29 15.51
C ALA A 287 5.40 10.57 16.91
N ASP A 288 4.21 10.04 17.16
CA ASP A 288 3.54 10.06 18.46
C ASP A 288 2.60 8.83 18.55
N GLY A 289 2.88 7.96 19.54
CA GLY A 289 2.16 6.69 19.68
C GLY A 289 2.20 5.86 18.39
N GLU A 290 1.03 5.51 17.89
CA GLU A 290 0.88 4.70 16.66
C GLU A 290 1.11 5.50 15.37
N ARG A 291 1.17 6.82 15.42
CA ARG A 291 1.19 7.71 14.25
C ARG A 291 2.59 8.13 13.88
N PHE A 292 2.84 8.27 12.58
CA PHE A 292 4.09 8.84 12.07
C PHE A 292 3.85 9.77 10.86
N GLU A 293 4.78 10.70 10.67
CA GLU A 293 4.85 11.57 9.50
C GLU A 293 6.29 11.71 9.01
N LEU A 294 6.45 11.96 7.73
CA LEU A 294 7.69 12.41 7.12
C LEU A 294 7.47 13.80 6.53
N CYS A 295 8.16 14.79 7.08
CA CYS A 295 7.97 16.19 6.73
C CYS A 295 9.22 16.80 6.08
N GLY A 296 9.03 17.78 5.20
CA GLY A 296 10.08 18.62 4.64
C GLY A 296 9.68 20.08 4.78
N GLY A 297 10.22 20.78 5.81
CA GLY A 297 9.65 22.05 6.25
C GLY A 297 8.19 21.85 6.68
N ASP A 298 7.30 22.73 6.25
CA ASP A 298 5.86 22.67 6.57
C ASP A 298 5.07 21.65 5.74
N ARG A 299 5.74 20.88 4.88
CA ARG A 299 5.08 19.96 3.95
C ARG A 299 5.17 18.53 4.43
N VAL A 300 4.02 17.89 4.66
CA VAL A 300 3.93 16.45 4.90
C VAL A 300 4.11 15.70 3.57
N HIS A 301 5.08 14.80 3.53
CA HIS A 301 5.37 13.92 2.39
C HIS A 301 4.67 12.57 2.52
N VAL A 302 4.72 11.99 3.71
CA VAL A 302 4.05 10.74 4.09
C VAL A 302 3.40 10.93 5.44
N SER A 303 2.22 10.37 5.63
CA SER A 303 1.60 10.20 6.93
C SER A 303 1.11 8.77 7.06
N GLY A 304 1.14 8.21 8.26
CA GLY A 304 0.69 6.84 8.47
C GLY A 304 0.51 6.49 9.93
N GLY A 305 0.18 5.21 10.13
CA GLY A 305 0.02 4.62 11.45
C GLY A 305 0.38 3.14 11.47
N VAL A 306 0.72 2.67 12.66
CA VAL A 306 1.11 1.30 12.98
C VAL A 306 0.24 0.81 14.12
N TYR A 307 -0.63 -0.15 13.87
CA TYR A 307 -1.64 -0.61 14.81
C TYR A 307 -1.42 -2.09 15.10
N ALA A 308 -1.18 -2.47 16.36
CA ALA A 308 -1.10 -3.86 16.76
C ALA A 308 -2.43 -4.57 16.50
N LEU A 309 -2.38 -5.78 15.94
CA LEU A 309 -3.59 -6.60 15.77
C LEU A 309 -3.90 -7.32 17.08
N PRO A 310 -5.13 -7.26 17.59
CA PRO A 310 -5.54 -8.00 18.78
C PRO A 310 -5.51 -9.51 18.51
N GLY A 311 -4.98 -10.31 19.42
CA GLY A 311 -5.17 -11.77 19.45
C GLY A 311 -4.07 -12.64 18.88
N HIS A 312 -2.82 -12.17 18.72
CA HIS A 312 -1.65 -13.00 18.43
C HIS A 312 -0.59 -12.87 19.54
N ASP A 313 -0.99 -13.10 20.79
CA ASP A 313 -0.01 -13.33 21.87
C ASP A 313 0.58 -14.73 21.70
N PRO A 314 1.90 -14.87 21.45
CA PRO A 314 2.55 -16.17 21.36
C PRO A 314 2.69 -16.87 22.72
N GLU A 315 2.28 -16.26 23.83
CA GLU A 315 2.43 -16.81 25.19
C GLU A 315 1.32 -17.76 25.64
N GLY A 316 0.32 -18.06 24.77
CA GLY A 316 -0.79 -18.97 25.12
C GLY A 316 -0.60 -20.45 24.87
N ALA A 317 0.59 -20.94 24.50
CA ALA A 317 0.83 -22.34 24.12
C ALA A 317 1.93 -23.02 24.95
N VAL A 318 1.96 -22.80 26.28
CA VAL A 318 2.65 -23.71 27.22
C VAL A 318 1.85 -23.74 28.52
N SER A 319 0.99 -24.69 28.65
CA SER A 319 0.50 -25.23 29.94
C SER A 319 0.29 -26.72 29.78
#